data_5d62fab6a33e25f51c9b43d7c551a1d3
#
_entry.id   5d62fab6a33e25f51c9b43d7c551a1d3
#
_cell.length_a   1.000
_cell.length_b   1.000
_cell.length_c   1.000
_cell.angle_alpha   90.00
_cell.angle_beta   90.00
_cell.angle_gamma   90.00
#
_symmetry.space_group_name_H-M   'P 1'
#
loop_
_entity.id
_entity.type
_entity.pdbx_description
1 polymer ?
#
loop_
_entity_poly.entity_id
_entity_poly.type
_entity_poly.pdbx_seq_one_letter_code
_entity_poly.pdbx_strand_id
1 'polypeptide(L)'
;MASSYDAIVVGAGPGGCTAAKFAAEKKLKVLLLERARTPGNKNMSGSYLFKPICEECFPGFKDVECHKGMPRWGGIDFRWALDNDEKVYGMYMGPGSDTMRDQYSVFRDETDDWFTKQAVKAGAELKTALATDVIRDTKGTEHERVIGVVTDVGNFEAPVTIDASGLHSLIANRAGLANWSKDKIMLGLKYIYKLDPEVLRERMRPYKDTDGVDVDWGVAPMLCGSNPDHFGCHATGMPDRGIISIAYYWSLSEGIEHRVNVHQRAQWYLQQPQVQRLIEGAEFIQCNFRGLAAGDIVGYVKKSYLPGLMLVGDAGGFGQPVDNYGANVAMWQGRLAGNLAAEMKEKKDYSEAMFAKYEETWRDSWVGDDDVHEICVWLRDGSMSELFWTMDDVVDGAFRGKWNDRTYPEIVMGAVPKLFKAIPSVQTLLYGLKGVTRTGLKKAEPFLGMLKMLSPGSD
;
A
#
# COMPACT_ATOMS: atom_id res chain seq x y z
N MET A 1 22.56 -21.94 25.81
CA MET A 1 23.59 -21.87 24.73
C MET A 1 23.64 -20.43 24.27
N ALA A 2 24.81 -19.87 23.96
CA ALA A 2 24.85 -18.53 23.39
C ALA A 2 24.14 -18.56 22.03
N SER A 3 23.27 -17.57 21.75
CA SER A 3 22.56 -17.47 20.48
C SER A 3 23.58 -17.41 19.33
N SER A 4 23.31 -18.10 18.24
CA SER A 4 24.20 -18.09 17.07
C SER A 4 24.14 -16.79 16.29
N TYR A 5 23.10 -15.96 16.51
CA TYR A 5 22.85 -14.69 15.83
C TYR A 5 22.53 -13.57 16.84
N ASP A 6 22.75 -12.33 16.43
CA ASP A 6 22.35 -11.13 17.17
C ASP A 6 20.91 -10.71 16.84
N ALA A 7 20.50 -10.96 15.59
CA ALA A 7 19.14 -10.73 15.12
C ALA A 7 18.70 -11.77 14.09
N ILE A 8 17.43 -12.13 14.12
CA ILE A 8 16.75 -12.93 13.11
C ILE A 8 15.71 -12.05 12.42
N VAL A 9 15.73 -12.04 11.09
CA VAL A 9 14.73 -11.35 10.26
C VAL A 9 13.95 -12.39 9.48
N VAL A 10 12.62 -12.37 9.59
CA VAL A 10 11.74 -13.32 8.90
C VAL A 10 11.07 -12.64 7.71
N GLY A 11 11.36 -13.11 6.51
CA GLY A 11 10.88 -12.61 5.23
C GLY A 11 11.85 -11.67 4.53
N ALA A 12 12.20 -12.00 3.28
CA ALA A 12 13.08 -11.21 2.42
C ALA A 12 12.31 -10.30 1.45
N GLY A 13 11.22 -9.69 1.92
CA GLY A 13 10.56 -8.57 1.25
C GLY A 13 11.28 -7.24 1.55
N PRO A 14 10.78 -6.10 1.03
CA PRO A 14 11.42 -4.79 1.20
C PRO A 14 11.75 -4.45 2.65
N GLY A 15 10.81 -4.67 3.58
CA GLY A 15 11.03 -4.39 4.99
C GLY A 15 12.10 -5.27 5.63
N GLY A 16 12.06 -6.59 5.37
CA GLY A 16 13.02 -7.53 5.93
C GLY A 16 14.43 -7.35 5.36
N CYS A 17 14.56 -7.13 4.05
CA CYS A 17 15.84 -6.81 3.42
C CYS A 17 16.45 -5.53 3.98
N THR A 18 15.61 -4.51 4.19
CA THR A 18 16.06 -3.25 4.78
C THR A 18 16.51 -3.47 6.22
N ALA A 19 15.73 -4.18 7.05
CA ALA A 19 16.10 -4.47 8.43
C ALA A 19 17.41 -5.25 8.52
N ALA A 20 17.53 -6.31 7.72
CA ALA A 20 18.73 -7.14 7.69
C ALA A 20 19.97 -6.37 7.23
N LYS A 21 19.83 -5.52 6.19
CA LYS A 21 20.93 -4.67 5.70
C LYS A 21 21.40 -3.71 6.78
N PHE A 22 20.49 -2.93 7.37
CA PHE A 22 20.87 -1.92 8.36
C PHE A 22 21.47 -2.54 9.64
N ALA A 23 20.96 -3.65 10.10
CA ALA A 23 21.55 -4.38 11.21
C ALA A 23 22.94 -4.94 10.87
N ALA A 24 23.10 -5.55 9.69
CA ALA A 24 24.38 -6.12 9.26
C ALA A 24 25.46 -5.07 9.01
N GLU A 25 25.13 -3.90 8.47
CA GLU A 25 26.04 -2.76 8.32
C GLU A 25 26.61 -2.27 9.66
N LYS A 26 25.82 -2.44 10.74
CA LYS A 26 26.26 -2.17 12.12
C LYS A 26 26.94 -3.38 12.79
N LYS A 27 27.39 -4.36 11.99
CA LYS A 27 28.14 -5.52 12.44
C LYS A 27 27.37 -6.47 13.36
N LEU A 28 26.06 -6.52 13.24
CA LEU A 28 25.28 -7.60 13.83
C LEU A 28 25.46 -8.87 12.99
N LYS A 29 25.48 -10.02 13.66
CA LYS A 29 25.34 -11.31 13.00
C LYS A 29 23.85 -11.56 12.75
N VAL A 30 23.41 -11.32 11.50
CA VAL A 30 21.99 -11.35 11.10
C VAL A 30 21.69 -12.60 10.30
N LEU A 31 20.62 -13.32 10.70
CA LEU A 31 20.01 -14.37 9.91
C LEU A 31 18.76 -13.80 9.21
N LEU A 32 18.75 -13.80 7.87
CA LEU A 32 17.59 -13.46 7.05
C LEU A 32 16.96 -14.75 6.53
N LEU A 33 15.71 -15.01 6.96
CA LEU A 33 14.94 -16.19 6.57
C LEU A 33 13.97 -15.85 5.44
N GLU A 34 13.97 -16.62 4.37
CA GLU A 34 13.00 -16.50 3.27
C GLU A 34 12.47 -17.90 2.91
N ARG A 35 11.14 -18.02 2.84
CA ARG A 35 10.49 -19.31 2.51
C ARG A 35 10.59 -19.67 1.02
N ALA A 36 10.71 -18.70 0.14
CA ALA A 36 10.86 -18.92 -1.29
C ALA A 36 12.32 -19.22 -1.65
N ARG A 37 12.55 -20.06 -2.63
CA ARG A 37 13.90 -20.32 -3.17
C ARG A 37 14.49 -19.06 -3.79
N THR A 38 13.65 -18.26 -4.45
CA THR A 38 14.00 -16.95 -4.99
C THR A 38 13.13 -15.91 -4.30
N PRO A 39 13.72 -14.95 -3.59
CA PRO A 39 12.97 -13.84 -3.00
C PRO A 39 12.12 -13.11 -4.05
N GLY A 40 10.94 -12.67 -3.66
CA GLY A 40 10.03 -11.98 -4.57
C GLY A 40 9.12 -12.86 -5.43
N ASN A 41 9.51 -14.08 -5.78
CA ASN A 41 8.73 -14.95 -6.68
C ASN A 41 7.28 -15.21 -6.28
N LYS A 42 6.94 -15.01 -5.01
CA LYS A 42 5.58 -15.18 -4.50
C LYS A 42 4.85 -13.86 -4.29
N ASN A 43 5.47 -12.75 -4.65
CA ASN A 43 4.87 -11.44 -4.49
C ASN A 43 4.08 -11.05 -5.74
N MET A 44 3.06 -10.21 -5.54
CA MET A 44 2.39 -9.58 -6.68
C MET A 44 3.37 -8.71 -7.45
N SER A 45 3.51 -8.97 -8.73
CA SER A 45 4.32 -8.14 -9.61
C SER A 45 3.71 -6.73 -9.77
N GLY A 46 4.56 -5.74 -9.99
CA GLY A 46 4.18 -4.34 -10.11
C GLY A 46 3.92 -3.69 -8.75
N SER A 47 4.80 -2.82 -8.34
CA SER A 47 4.67 -2.01 -7.12
C SER A 47 5.27 -0.63 -7.39
N TYR A 48 4.91 0.32 -6.54
CA TYR A 48 5.47 1.66 -6.57
C TYR A 48 6.35 1.87 -5.35
N LEU A 49 7.57 2.32 -5.60
CA LEU A 49 8.53 2.62 -4.56
C LEU A 49 8.91 4.09 -4.65
N PHE A 50 8.87 4.79 -3.52
CA PHE A 50 9.32 6.18 -3.45
C PHE A 50 10.82 6.27 -3.60
N LYS A 51 11.28 7.13 -4.51
CA LYS A 51 12.70 7.38 -4.72
C LYS A 51 13.42 7.77 -3.43
N PRO A 52 12.91 8.73 -2.61
CA PRO A 52 13.61 9.10 -1.39
C PRO A 52 13.88 7.90 -0.47
N ILE A 53 12.87 7.10 -0.15
CA ILE A 53 13.06 5.96 0.76
C ILE A 53 13.93 4.86 0.14
N CYS A 54 13.84 4.66 -1.19
CA CYS A 54 14.70 3.72 -1.88
C CYS A 54 16.15 4.13 -1.82
N GLU A 55 16.47 5.41 -2.12
CA GLU A 55 17.83 5.92 -2.09
C GLU A 55 18.40 6.00 -0.66
N GLU A 56 17.56 6.30 0.34
CA GLU A 56 17.95 6.25 1.74
C GLU A 56 18.29 4.83 2.22
N CYS A 57 17.47 3.86 1.83
CA CYS A 57 17.65 2.47 2.25
C CYS A 57 18.67 1.72 1.41
N PHE A 58 18.74 2.03 0.12
CA PHE A 58 19.58 1.36 -0.87
C PHE A 58 20.19 2.38 -1.83
N PRO A 59 21.25 3.12 -1.41
CA PRO A 59 21.89 4.13 -2.23
C PRO A 59 22.29 3.59 -3.61
N GLY A 60 21.98 4.34 -4.66
CA GLY A 60 22.24 3.94 -6.04
C GLY A 60 21.14 3.06 -6.66
N PHE A 61 19.99 2.88 -5.99
CA PHE A 61 18.86 2.13 -6.54
C PHE A 61 18.39 2.73 -7.89
N LYS A 62 18.50 4.03 -8.08
CA LYS A 62 18.18 4.74 -9.35
C LYS A 62 18.87 4.16 -10.58
N ASP A 63 20.04 3.55 -10.43
CA ASP A 63 20.88 3.05 -11.52
C ASP A 63 20.70 1.54 -11.76
N VAL A 64 19.76 0.91 -11.08
CA VAL A 64 19.58 -0.56 -11.10
C VAL A 64 18.74 -1.01 -12.29
N GLU A 65 19.17 -2.09 -12.93
CA GLU A 65 18.49 -2.66 -14.11
C GLU A 65 17.05 -3.10 -13.86
N CYS A 66 16.71 -3.53 -12.63
CA CYS A 66 15.37 -4.04 -12.34
C CYS A 66 14.23 -3.02 -12.50
N HIS A 67 14.55 -1.72 -12.55
CA HIS A 67 13.58 -0.66 -12.86
C HIS A 67 14.02 0.22 -14.04
N LYS A 68 15.10 -0.12 -14.73
CA LYS A 68 15.55 0.60 -15.90
C LYS A 68 14.53 0.46 -17.04
N GLY A 69 14.17 1.56 -17.67
CA GLY A 69 13.07 1.59 -18.63
C GLY A 69 11.67 1.52 -17.99
N MET A 70 11.59 1.60 -16.67
CA MET A 70 10.34 1.74 -15.97
C MET A 70 9.80 3.16 -16.11
N PRO A 71 8.48 3.31 -16.29
CA PRO A 71 7.90 4.60 -16.52
C PRO A 71 8.13 5.55 -15.35
N ARG A 72 8.48 6.79 -15.69
CA ARG A 72 8.23 7.91 -14.79
C ARG A 72 6.74 8.21 -14.89
N TRP A 73 6.08 8.28 -13.75
CA TRP A 73 4.65 8.57 -13.74
C TRP A 73 4.39 9.99 -14.19
N GLY A 74 3.66 10.11 -15.30
CA GLY A 74 3.22 11.38 -15.79
C GLY A 74 1.87 11.83 -15.22
N GLY A 75 1.13 10.94 -14.58
CA GLY A 75 -0.17 11.23 -14.01
C GLY A 75 -0.99 9.97 -13.74
N ILE A 76 -2.17 10.14 -13.16
CA ILE A 76 -3.17 9.10 -12.94
C ILE A 76 -4.45 9.48 -13.67
N ASP A 77 -4.94 8.60 -14.55
CA ASP A 77 -6.29 8.66 -15.11
C ASP A 77 -7.21 7.82 -14.22
N PHE A 78 -7.75 8.47 -13.22
CA PHE A 78 -8.67 7.84 -12.29
C PHE A 78 -10.07 7.86 -12.89
N ARG A 79 -10.69 6.68 -13.09
CA ARG A 79 -12.04 6.55 -13.63
C ARG A 79 -12.91 5.75 -12.68
N TRP A 80 -14.08 6.28 -12.41
CA TRP A 80 -15.11 5.64 -11.61
C TRP A 80 -16.25 5.22 -12.52
N ALA A 81 -16.48 3.93 -12.64
CA ALA A 81 -17.54 3.36 -13.45
C ALA A 81 -18.75 3.08 -12.59
N LEU A 82 -19.90 3.60 -12.99
CA LEU A 82 -21.21 3.37 -12.40
C LEU A 82 -22.08 2.63 -13.41
N ASP A 83 -23.06 1.88 -12.93
CA ASP A 83 -24.07 1.20 -13.76
C ASP A 83 -23.49 0.36 -14.91
N ASN A 84 -22.61 -0.59 -14.60
CA ASN A 84 -21.97 -1.44 -15.61
C ASN A 84 -21.26 -0.65 -16.73
N ASP A 85 -20.61 0.45 -16.38
CA ASP A 85 -19.88 1.38 -17.27
C ASP A 85 -20.75 2.22 -18.23
N GLU A 86 -22.07 2.27 -18.06
CA GLU A 86 -22.88 3.22 -18.79
C GLU A 86 -22.57 4.67 -18.42
N LYS A 87 -22.05 4.87 -17.19
CA LYS A 87 -21.63 6.17 -16.68
C LYS A 87 -20.20 6.08 -16.12
N VAL A 88 -19.30 6.84 -16.67
CA VAL A 88 -17.90 6.89 -16.23
C VAL A 88 -17.51 8.32 -15.90
N TYR A 89 -17.16 8.54 -14.65
CA TYR A 89 -16.55 9.79 -14.19
C TYR A 89 -15.04 9.63 -14.15
N GLY A 90 -14.31 10.61 -14.68
CA GLY A 90 -12.86 10.55 -14.73
C GLY A 90 -12.24 11.81 -14.15
N MET A 91 -11.14 11.64 -13.43
CA MET A 91 -10.26 12.70 -12.97
C MET A 91 -8.85 12.40 -13.46
N TYR A 92 -8.29 13.33 -14.21
CA TYR A 92 -6.89 13.26 -14.62
C TYR A 92 -6.06 14.12 -13.67
N MET A 93 -5.10 13.48 -13.01
CA MET A 93 -4.08 14.16 -12.23
C MET A 93 -2.79 14.15 -13.05
N GLY A 94 -2.48 15.30 -13.63
CA GLY A 94 -1.28 15.47 -14.46
C GLY A 94 0.02 15.51 -13.66
N PRO A 95 1.16 15.67 -14.33
CA PRO A 95 2.50 15.56 -13.75
C PRO A 95 2.90 16.70 -12.81
N GLY A 96 1.97 17.56 -12.46
CA GLY A 96 2.23 18.77 -11.69
C GLY A 96 2.60 18.57 -10.22
N SER A 97 2.54 17.35 -9.68
CA SER A 97 3.01 17.09 -8.32
C SER A 97 4.40 16.42 -8.35
N ASP A 98 5.36 17.03 -7.69
CA ASP A 98 6.71 16.47 -7.52
C ASP A 98 6.67 15.06 -6.92
N THR A 99 5.67 14.76 -6.10
CA THR A 99 5.44 13.46 -5.48
C THR A 99 5.20 12.33 -6.47
N MET A 100 4.54 12.60 -7.61
CA MET A 100 4.29 11.57 -8.64
C MET A 100 5.54 11.27 -9.47
N ARG A 101 6.42 12.25 -9.66
CA ARG A 101 7.72 12.08 -10.34
C ARG A 101 8.73 11.30 -9.52
N ASP A 102 8.50 11.17 -8.21
CA ASP A 102 9.43 10.59 -7.25
C ASP A 102 9.13 9.13 -6.91
N GLN A 103 8.58 8.38 -7.88
CA GLN A 103 8.29 6.96 -7.73
C GLN A 103 9.01 6.12 -8.78
N TYR A 104 9.41 4.92 -8.37
CA TYR A 104 9.83 3.85 -9.25
C TYR A 104 8.70 2.85 -9.41
N SER A 105 8.37 2.49 -10.63
CA SER A 105 7.57 1.31 -10.91
C SER A 105 8.49 0.09 -10.96
N VAL A 106 8.16 -0.97 -10.25
CA VAL A 106 9.05 -2.13 -10.13
C VAL A 106 8.30 -3.44 -10.22
N PHE A 107 8.97 -4.48 -10.70
CA PHE A 107 8.56 -5.87 -10.51
C PHE A 107 9.16 -6.41 -9.23
N ARG A 108 8.32 -6.96 -8.37
CA ARG A 108 8.69 -7.40 -7.02
C ARG A 108 9.62 -8.60 -7.03
N ASP A 109 9.50 -9.50 -7.99
CA ASP A 109 10.38 -10.66 -8.14
C ASP A 109 11.85 -10.24 -8.39
N GLU A 110 12.07 -9.30 -9.31
CA GLU A 110 13.42 -8.80 -9.58
C GLU A 110 13.92 -7.87 -8.46
N THR A 111 13.04 -7.01 -7.96
CA THR A 111 13.41 -5.99 -6.97
C THR A 111 13.67 -6.59 -5.59
N ASP A 112 12.84 -7.53 -5.13
CA ASP A 112 13.05 -8.18 -3.84
C ASP A 112 14.30 -9.07 -3.86
N ASP A 113 14.61 -9.71 -4.99
CA ASP A 113 15.86 -10.45 -5.17
C ASP A 113 17.09 -9.50 -5.12
N TRP A 114 16.99 -8.33 -5.77
CA TRP A 114 18.04 -7.33 -5.70
C TRP A 114 18.24 -6.80 -4.27
N PHE A 115 17.17 -6.45 -3.55
CA PHE A 115 17.22 -6.02 -2.15
C PHE A 115 17.87 -7.08 -1.26
N THR A 116 17.51 -8.35 -1.49
CA THR A 116 18.10 -9.50 -0.77
C THR A 116 19.61 -9.57 -1.00
N LYS A 117 20.07 -9.40 -2.24
CA LYS A 117 21.49 -9.37 -2.58
C LYS A 117 22.21 -8.21 -1.87
N GLN A 118 21.55 -7.05 -1.72
CA GLN A 118 22.15 -5.94 -0.95
C GLN A 118 22.26 -6.26 0.55
N ALA A 119 21.24 -6.91 1.14
CA ALA A 119 21.30 -7.33 2.54
C ALA A 119 22.43 -8.36 2.78
N VAL A 120 22.57 -9.32 1.87
CA VAL A 120 23.69 -10.32 1.92
C VAL A 120 25.04 -9.62 1.74
N LYS A 121 25.16 -8.69 0.81
CA LYS A 121 26.40 -7.88 0.62
C LYS A 121 26.76 -7.08 1.86
N ALA A 122 25.78 -6.63 2.63
CA ALA A 122 25.99 -5.95 3.91
C ALA A 122 26.46 -6.89 5.03
N GLY A 123 26.34 -8.20 4.85
CA GLY A 123 26.79 -9.24 5.79
C GLY A 123 25.69 -10.09 6.41
N ALA A 124 24.44 -9.97 5.98
CA ALA A 124 23.37 -10.85 6.43
C ALA A 124 23.52 -12.25 5.82
N GLU A 125 23.29 -13.29 6.63
CA GLU A 125 23.21 -14.67 6.16
C GLU A 125 21.79 -14.98 5.67
N LEU A 126 21.63 -15.24 4.38
CA LEU A 126 20.35 -15.66 3.81
C LEU A 126 20.17 -17.18 3.96
N LYS A 127 19.01 -17.61 4.46
CA LYS A 127 18.64 -19.01 4.54
C LYS A 127 17.22 -19.22 4.05
N THR A 128 17.06 -20.19 3.13
CA THR A 128 15.72 -20.61 2.71
C THR A 128 15.09 -21.46 3.80
N ALA A 129 14.05 -20.93 4.46
CA ALA A 129 13.32 -21.61 5.52
C ALA A 129 11.95 -20.95 5.74
N LEU A 130 10.97 -21.74 6.15
CA LEU A 130 9.66 -21.29 6.58
C LEU A 130 9.64 -21.18 8.11
N ALA A 131 9.60 -19.96 8.64
CA ALA A 131 9.36 -19.73 10.07
C ALA A 131 7.87 -19.96 10.39
N THR A 132 7.59 -20.80 11.39
CA THR A 132 6.24 -21.28 11.72
C THR A 132 5.77 -20.92 13.09
N ASP A 133 6.69 -20.64 14.03
CA ASP A 133 6.37 -20.31 15.42
C ASP A 133 7.50 -19.47 16.03
N VAL A 134 7.24 -18.90 17.20
CA VAL A 134 8.23 -18.23 18.05
C VAL A 134 8.76 -19.17 19.11
N ILE A 135 10.04 -19.01 19.47
CA ILE A 135 10.63 -19.63 20.67
C ILE A 135 10.50 -18.60 21.80
N ARG A 136 9.97 -19.04 22.93
CA ARG A 136 9.73 -18.19 24.09
C ARG A 136 10.54 -18.67 25.29
N ASP A 137 11.13 -17.71 25.98
CA ASP A 137 11.69 -17.91 27.30
C ASP A 137 10.67 -17.46 28.34
N THR A 138 10.64 -18.13 29.50
CA THR A 138 9.78 -17.84 30.66
C THR A 138 8.28 -17.70 30.31
N LYS A 139 7.82 -18.57 29.39
CA LYS A 139 6.43 -18.56 28.87
C LYS A 139 5.40 -18.58 30.00
N GLY A 140 4.43 -17.66 29.90
CA GLY A 140 3.34 -17.55 30.87
C GLY A 140 3.71 -16.78 32.15
N THR A 141 4.87 -16.14 32.22
CA THR A 141 5.29 -15.24 33.27
C THR A 141 5.29 -13.79 32.84
N GLU A 142 5.40 -12.84 33.78
CA GLU A 142 5.58 -11.42 33.47
C GLU A 142 6.89 -11.08 32.75
N HIS A 143 7.83 -12.03 32.70
CA HIS A 143 9.14 -11.91 32.04
C HIS A 143 9.18 -12.64 30.72
N GLU A 144 8.02 -13.03 30.15
CA GLU A 144 7.94 -13.73 28.88
C GLU A 144 8.55 -12.89 27.74
N ARG A 145 9.45 -13.51 26.98
CA ARG A 145 10.09 -12.88 25.83
C ARG A 145 10.25 -13.85 24.67
N VAL A 146 10.28 -13.33 23.45
CA VAL A 146 10.69 -14.07 22.26
C VAL A 146 12.22 -14.13 22.21
N ILE A 147 12.76 -15.34 22.03
CA ILE A 147 14.20 -15.59 21.95
C ILE A 147 14.62 -16.25 20.63
N GLY A 148 13.70 -16.32 19.67
CA GLY A 148 13.97 -16.91 18.36
C GLY A 148 12.73 -17.41 17.64
N VAL A 149 12.96 -18.22 16.63
CA VAL A 149 11.92 -18.79 15.75
C VAL A 149 12.11 -20.28 15.51
N VAL A 150 10.98 -20.99 15.39
CA VAL A 150 10.91 -22.37 14.89
C VAL A 150 10.75 -22.33 13.38
N THR A 151 11.49 -23.14 12.66
CA THR A 151 11.39 -23.26 11.20
C THR A 151 11.28 -24.71 10.76
N ASP A 152 10.94 -24.92 9.49
CA ASP A 152 10.92 -26.24 8.84
C ASP A 152 12.30 -26.91 8.70
N VAL A 153 13.39 -26.17 8.96
CA VAL A 153 14.77 -26.67 8.88
C VAL A 153 15.52 -26.65 10.21
N GLY A 154 14.82 -26.31 11.30
CA GLY A 154 15.37 -26.25 12.67
C GLY A 154 15.04 -24.95 13.39
N ASN A 155 15.52 -24.83 14.61
CA ASN A 155 15.29 -23.70 15.48
C ASN A 155 16.48 -22.72 15.43
N PHE A 156 16.18 -21.43 15.44
CA PHE A 156 17.19 -20.37 15.48
C PHE A 156 16.88 -19.41 16.63
N GLU A 157 17.91 -19.07 17.38
CA GLU A 157 17.80 -18.18 18.54
C GLU A 157 18.57 -16.88 18.33
N ALA A 158 17.97 -15.77 18.76
CA ALA A 158 18.56 -14.46 18.81
C ALA A 158 17.83 -13.58 19.85
N PRO A 159 18.50 -12.61 20.46
CA PRO A 159 17.86 -11.67 21.40
C PRO A 159 16.84 -10.75 20.70
N VAL A 160 16.92 -10.58 19.38
CA VAL A 160 16.01 -9.76 18.60
C VAL A 160 15.49 -10.57 17.40
N THR A 161 14.16 -10.65 17.27
CA THR A 161 13.46 -11.15 16.10
C THR A 161 12.73 -10.00 15.43
N ILE A 162 12.82 -9.90 14.11
CA ILE A 162 12.09 -8.92 13.29
C ILE A 162 11.19 -9.72 12.34
N ASP A 163 9.88 -9.66 12.56
CA ASP A 163 8.91 -10.30 11.67
C ASP A 163 8.53 -9.35 10.53
N ALA A 164 9.01 -9.63 9.34
CA ALA A 164 8.67 -8.97 8.08
C ALA A 164 8.07 -9.97 7.07
N SER A 165 7.37 -11.00 7.57
CA SER A 165 6.85 -12.13 6.77
C SER A 165 5.63 -11.77 5.90
N GLY A 166 5.16 -10.53 5.99
CA GLY A 166 4.00 -10.04 5.26
C GLY A 166 2.68 -10.51 5.86
N LEU A 167 1.58 -10.40 5.13
CA LEU A 167 0.22 -10.65 5.63
C LEU A 167 0.01 -12.04 6.23
N HIS A 168 0.74 -13.05 5.79
CA HIS A 168 0.62 -14.41 6.38
C HIS A 168 1.00 -14.44 7.86
N SER A 169 1.96 -13.61 8.26
CA SER A 169 2.33 -13.27 9.62
C SER A 169 2.14 -14.41 10.65
N LEU A 170 2.66 -15.60 10.32
CA LEU A 170 2.59 -16.75 11.22
C LEU A 170 3.23 -16.43 12.57
N ILE A 171 4.34 -15.72 12.53
CA ILE A 171 5.11 -15.31 13.73
C ILE A 171 4.29 -14.35 14.59
N ALA A 172 3.72 -13.29 14.00
CA ALA A 172 2.87 -12.35 14.73
C ALA A 172 1.63 -13.05 15.32
N ASN A 173 0.98 -13.94 14.54
CA ASN A 173 -0.15 -14.74 15.04
C ASN A 173 0.23 -15.63 16.22
N ARG A 174 1.35 -16.38 16.12
CA ARG A 174 1.85 -17.24 17.21
C ARG A 174 2.30 -16.43 18.42
N ALA A 175 2.78 -15.22 18.16
CA ALA A 175 3.14 -14.28 19.23
C ALA A 175 1.92 -13.64 19.92
N GLY A 176 0.72 -13.77 19.35
CA GLY A 176 -0.50 -13.14 19.89
C GLY A 176 -0.63 -11.66 19.54
N LEU A 177 0.11 -11.18 18.53
CA LEU A 177 0.10 -9.78 18.10
C LEU A 177 -0.78 -9.53 16.87
N ALA A 178 -1.11 -10.57 16.09
CA ALA A 178 -1.91 -10.41 14.89
C ALA A 178 -3.40 -10.45 15.21
N ASN A 179 -4.08 -9.35 14.90
CA ASN A 179 -5.54 -9.25 14.96
C ASN A 179 -6.10 -9.08 13.54
N TRP A 180 -5.95 -10.10 12.70
CA TRP A 180 -6.51 -10.07 11.37
C TRP A 180 -8.01 -10.30 11.42
N SER A 181 -8.77 -9.34 10.93
CA SER A 181 -10.19 -9.50 10.66
C SER A 181 -10.44 -9.31 9.17
N LYS A 182 -11.50 -9.92 8.65
CA LYS A 182 -11.84 -9.89 7.22
C LYS A 182 -12.05 -8.47 6.65
N ASP A 183 -12.49 -7.54 7.49
CA ASP A 183 -12.71 -6.13 7.17
C ASP A 183 -11.42 -5.33 7.00
N LYS A 184 -10.28 -5.93 7.28
CA LYS A 184 -8.96 -5.30 7.23
C LYS A 184 -8.03 -5.96 6.23
N ILE A 185 -8.58 -6.80 5.37
CA ILE A 185 -7.86 -7.50 4.32
C ILE A 185 -8.45 -7.09 2.98
N MET A 186 -7.59 -6.60 2.11
CA MET A 186 -7.85 -6.55 0.67
C MET A 186 -7.25 -7.76 -0.01
N LEU A 187 -7.96 -8.25 -0.99
CA LEU A 187 -7.47 -9.28 -1.88
C LEU A 187 -7.16 -8.66 -3.24
N GLY A 188 -6.12 -9.13 -3.88
CA GLY A 188 -5.71 -8.66 -5.19
C GLY A 188 -5.39 -9.80 -6.14
N LEU A 189 -5.90 -9.68 -7.37
CA LEU A 189 -5.50 -10.46 -8.53
C LEU A 189 -4.71 -9.55 -9.46
N LYS A 190 -3.56 -10.03 -9.96
CA LYS A 190 -2.82 -9.36 -11.03
C LYS A 190 -2.66 -10.27 -12.22
N TYR A 191 -3.06 -9.76 -13.36
CA TYR A 191 -2.89 -10.40 -14.66
C TYR A 191 -1.75 -9.71 -15.39
N ILE A 192 -0.75 -10.46 -15.78
CA ILE A 192 0.43 -9.96 -16.50
C ILE A 192 0.29 -10.34 -17.96
N TYR A 193 0.42 -9.35 -18.82
CA TYR A 193 0.35 -9.50 -20.28
C TYR A 193 1.61 -8.97 -20.93
N LYS A 194 1.91 -9.51 -22.12
CA LYS A 194 3.00 -9.08 -22.98
C LYS A 194 2.46 -8.58 -24.31
N LEU A 195 2.98 -7.46 -24.77
CA LEU A 195 2.71 -6.86 -26.06
C LEU A 195 4.03 -6.45 -26.72
N ASP A 196 3.92 -6.05 -27.99
CA ASP A 196 4.99 -5.30 -28.62
C ASP A 196 5.25 -4.00 -27.82
N PRO A 197 6.52 -3.67 -27.50
CA PRO A 197 6.87 -2.47 -26.74
C PRO A 197 6.31 -1.18 -27.34
N GLU A 198 6.33 -1.02 -28.64
CA GLU A 198 5.84 0.22 -29.30
C GLU A 198 4.32 0.32 -29.21
N VAL A 199 3.61 -0.80 -29.39
CA VAL A 199 2.15 -0.85 -29.25
C VAL A 199 1.76 -0.49 -27.82
N LEU A 200 2.46 -1.02 -26.81
CA LEU A 200 2.17 -0.68 -25.44
C LEU A 200 2.46 0.78 -25.14
N ARG A 201 3.58 1.31 -25.68
CA ARG A 201 3.95 2.72 -25.57
C ARG A 201 2.86 3.63 -26.12
N GLU A 202 2.36 3.34 -27.31
CA GLU A 202 1.29 4.11 -27.94
C GLU A 202 -0.01 4.07 -27.12
N ARG A 203 -0.38 2.89 -26.60
CA ARG A 203 -1.60 2.70 -25.82
C ARG A 203 -1.56 3.41 -24.47
N MET A 204 -0.41 3.50 -23.85
CA MET A 204 -0.20 4.20 -22.58
C MET A 204 -0.07 5.72 -22.74
N ARG A 205 0.00 6.23 -23.96
CA ARG A 205 0.04 7.65 -24.31
C ARG A 205 1.11 8.44 -23.54
N PRO A 206 2.36 8.35 -23.96
CA PRO A 206 3.38 9.27 -23.48
C PRO A 206 2.97 10.71 -23.81
N TYR A 207 3.28 11.65 -22.94
CA TYR A 207 3.09 13.06 -23.23
C TYR A 207 4.36 13.83 -22.86
N LYS A 208 4.46 15.04 -23.39
CA LYS A 208 5.54 15.96 -23.02
C LYS A 208 5.10 16.78 -21.81
N ASP A 209 5.96 16.93 -20.83
CA ASP A 209 5.73 17.86 -19.74
C ASP A 209 5.80 19.31 -20.21
N THR A 210 5.56 20.25 -19.29
CA THR A 210 5.60 21.69 -19.57
C THR A 210 6.96 22.19 -20.04
N ASP A 211 8.01 21.43 -19.76
CA ASP A 211 9.37 21.73 -20.15
C ASP A 211 9.78 21.04 -21.47
N GLY A 212 8.83 20.35 -22.11
CA GLY A 212 9.03 19.64 -23.39
C GLY A 212 9.81 18.33 -23.26
N VAL A 213 10.06 17.88 -22.04
CA VAL A 213 10.71 16.60 -21.76
C VAL A 213 9.69 15.48 -21.94
N ASP A 214 10.05 14.45 -22.71
CA ASP A 214 9.24 13.25 -22.80
C ASP A 214 9.11 12.62 -21.40
N VAL A 215 7.91 12.74 -20.84
CA VAL A 215 7.56 11.99 -19.66
C VAL A 215 7.19 10.60 -20.14
N ASP A 216 8.04 9.65 -19.86
CA ASP A 216 8.03 8.33 -20.48
C ASP A 216 6.70 7.58 -20.33
N TRP A 217 5.84 8.00 -19.40
CA TRP A 217 4.52 7.34 -19.22
C TRP A 217 3.50 8.25 -18.65
N GLY A 218 2.47 8.34 -19.41
CA GLY A 218 1.44 9.23 -19.12
C GLY A 218 0.56 8.78 -17.98
N VAL A 219 -0.11 7.68 -18.09
CA VAL A 219 -1.32 7.54 -17.28
C VAL A 219 -1.48 6.10 -16.84
N ALA A 220 -1.44 5.88 -15.53
CA ALA A 220 -1.97 4.64 -14.99
C ALA A 220 -3.50 4.74 -14.98
N PRO A 221 -4.20 4.03 -15.84
CA PRO A 221 -5.63 3.99 -15.74
C PRO A 221 -6.04 3.20 -14.50
N MET A 222 -6.86 3.83 -13.67
CA MET A 222 -7.55 3.17 -12.56
C MET A 222 -9.04 3.17 -12.88
N LEU A 223 -9.62 1.99 -12.95
CA LEU A 223 -11.05 1.81 -13.09
C LEU A 223 -11.61 1.24 -11.80
N CYS A 224 -12.44 2.01 -11.11
CA CYS A 224 -13.13 1.59 -9.91
C CYS A 224 -14.62 1.33 -10.20
N GLY A 225 -15.19 0.30 -9.61
CA GLY A 225 -16.60 -0.01 -9.72
C GLY A 225 -17.39 0.40 -8.48
N SER A 226 -18.67 0.64 -8.66
CA SER A 226 -19.56 1.13 -7.59
C SER A 226 -20.22 0.03 -6.76
N ASN A 227 -20.29 -1.21 -7.23
CA ASN A 227 -20.99 -2.29 -6.53
C ASN A 227 -20.70 -3.67 -7.16
N PRO A 228 -20.49 -4.74 -6.39
CA PRO A 228 -20.38 -4.79 -4.92
C PRO A 228 -18.95 -4.50 -4.43
N ASP A 229 -18.04 -4.12 -5.32
CA ASP A 229 -16.64 -3.98 -5.05
C ASP A 229 -16.30 -2.49 -4.93
N HIS A 230 -15.87 -2.05 -3.79
CA HIS A 230 -15.42 -0.68 -3.57
C HIS A 230 -14.06 -0.37 -4.18
N PHE A 231 -13.37 -1.40 -4.64
CA PHE A 231 -12.15 -1.27 -5.42
C PHE A 231 -12.34 -1.82 -6.84
N GLY A 232 -11.51 -1.36 -7.73
CA GLY A 232 -11.54 -1.75 -9.12
C GLY A 232 -10.22 -2.30 -9.59
N CYS A 233 -9.88 -2.01 -10.83
CA CYS A 233 -8.59 -2.40 -11.39
C CYS A 233 -7.71 -1.19 -11.67
N HIS A 234 -6.41 -1.39 -11.61
CA HIS A 234 -5.45 -0.46 -12.15
C HIS A 234 -4.46 -1.15 -13.08
N ALA A 235 -3.93 -0.41 -14.03
CA ALA A 235 -2.91 -0.89 -14.93
C ALA A 235 -1.55 -0.27 -14.61
N THR A 236 -0.52 -1.10 -14.64
CA THR A 236 0.87 -0.67 -14.56
C THR A 236 1.62 -1.24 -15.76
N GLY A 237 2.06 -0.40 -16.65
CA GLY A 237 2.79 -0.82 -17.85
C GLY A 237 4.28 -0.57 -17.74
N MET A 238 5.03 -1.39 -18.42
CA MET A 238 6.48 -1.29 -18.62
C MET A 238 6.79 -1.44 -20.10
N PRO A 239 6.58 -0.40 -20.87
CA PRO A 239 6.54 -0.51 -22.31
C PRO A 239 7.88 -0.88 -22.93
N ASP A 240 9.01 -0.39 -22.42
CA ASP A 240 10.32 -0.81 -22.93
C ASP A 240 10.53 -2.33 -22.85
N ARG A 241 9.79 -2.99 -21.97
CA ARG A 241 9.75 -4.45 -21.84
C ARG A 241 8.53 -5.11 -22.51
N GLY A 242 7.60 -4.30 -23.01
CA GLY A 242 6.33 -4.76 -23.56
C GLY A 242 5.44 -5.46 -22.54
N ILE A 243 5.55 -5.11 -21.25
CA ILE A 243 4.82 -5.79 -20.18
C ILE A 243 3.81 -4.84 -19.52
N ILE A 244 2.58 -5.32 -19.34
CA ILE A 244 1.55 -4.62 -18.60
C ILE A 244 0.93 -5.54 -17.54
N SER A 245 0.74 -4.98 -16.35
CA SER A 245 0.07 -5.62 -15.23
C SER A 245 -1.29 -4.97 -15.02
N ILE A 246 -2.35 -5.73 -15.11
CA ILE A 246 -3.70 -5.32 -14.73
C ILE A 246 -4.01 -5.91 -13.37
N ALA A 247 -4.20 -5.07 -12.38
CA ALA A 247 -4.50 -5.47 -11.02
C ALA A 247 -5.97 -5.20 -10.71
N TYR A 248 -6.63 -6.19 -10.15
CA TYR A 248 -7.97 -6.09 -9.61
C TYR A 248 -7.91 -6.29 -8.09
N TYR A 249 -8.55 -5.40 -7.35
CA TYR A 249 -8.59 -5.41 -5.89
C TYR A 249 -10.03 -5.38 -5.38
N TRP A 250 -10.26 -6.04 -4.25
CA TRP A 250 -11.55 -5.97 -3.54
C TRP A 250 -11.37 -6.20 -2.04
N SER A 251 -12.31 -5.70 -1.26
CA SER A 251 -12.39 -5.97 0.18
C SER A 251 -12.80 -7.42 0.42
N LEU A 252 -12.10 -8.13 1.32
CA LEU A 252 -12.46 -9.50 1.67
C LEU A 252 -13.84 -9.57 2.34
N SER A 253 -14.18 -8.63 3.21
CA SER A 253 -15.49 -8.56 3.87
C SER A 253 -16.63 -8.38 2.86
N GLU A 254 -16.49 -7.41 1.95
CA GLU A 254 -17.46 -7.15 0.89
C GLU A 254 -17.63 -8.35 -0.04
N GLY A 255 -16.50 -8.94 -0.46
CA GLY A 255 -16.54 -10.14 -1.30
C GLY A 255 -17.27 -11.31 -0.66
N ILE A 256 -17.15 -11.48 0.67
CA ILE A 256 -17.87 -12.51 1.43
C ILE A 256 -19.36 -12.14 1.55
N GLU A 257 -19.66 -10.92 1.95
CA GLU A 257 -21.02 -10.44 2.18
C GLU A 257 -21.87 -10.52 0.91
N HIS A 258 -21.35 -10.05 -0.20
CA HIS A 258 -22.00 -10.05 -1.50
C HIS A 258 -21.79 -11.34 -2.31
N ARG A 259 -21.08 -12.34 -1.75
CA ARG A 259 -20.77 -13.62 -2.41
C ARG A 259 -20.14 -13.43 -3.79
N VAL A 260 -19.19 -12.49 -3.89
CA VAL A 260 -18.54 -12.14 -5.15
C VAL A 260 -17.71 -13.31 -5.66
N ASN A 261 -17.96 -13.74 -6.90
CA ASN A 261 -17.05 -14.60 -7.61
C ASN A 261 -15.92 -13.75 -8.20
N VAL A 262 -14.78 -13.76 -7.52
CA VAL A 262 -13.65 -12.90 -7.84
C VAL A 262 -13.10 -13.09 -9.24
N HIS A 263 -13.12 -14.31 -9.77
CA HIS A 263 -12.70 -14.57 -11.15
C HIS A 263 -13.65 -13.98 -12.18
N GLN A 264 -14.95 -14.18 -11.98
CA GLN A 264 -15.96 -13.59 -12.87
C GLN A 264 -15.90 -12.07 -12.84
N ARG A 265 -15.72 -11.50 -11.65
CA ARG A 265 -15.63 -10.05 -11.50
C ARG A 265 -14.34 -9.49 -12.14
N ALA A 266 -13.21 -10.13 -11.91
CA ALA A 266 -11.95 -9.75 -12.57
C ALA A 266 -12.04 -9.89 -14.09
N GLN A 267 -12.68 -10.95 -14.61
CA GLN A 267 -12.91 -11.08 -16.06
C GLN A 267 -13.83 -9.98 -16.60
N TRP A 268 -14.84 -9.59 -15.83
CA TRP A 268 -15.67 -8.45 -16.20
C TRP A 268 -14.84 -7.16 -16.32
N TYR A 269 -13.93 -6.86 -15.35
CA TYR A 269 -13.03 -5.72 -15.44
C TYR A 269 -12.09 -5.80 -16.64
N LEU A 270 -11.53 -6.97 -16.92
CA LEU A 270 -10.66 -7.17 -18.07
C LEU A 270 -11.37 -6.90 -19.41
N GLN A 271 -12.69 -7.11 -19.47
CA GLN A 271 -13.50 -6.88 -20.65
C GLN A 271 -13.94 -5.42 -20.83
N GLN A 272 -13.70 -4.56 -19.84
CA GLN A 272 -14.09 -3.17 -19.95
C GLN A 272 -13.30 -2.45 -21.07
N PRO A 273 -13.94 -1.56 -21.85
CA PRO A 273 -13.28 -0.90 -23.00
C PRO A 273 -11.98 -0.18 -22.62
N GLN A 274 -11.93 0.40 -21.43
CA GLN A 274 -10.74 1.10 -20.91
C GLN A 274 -9.57 0.14 -20.68
N VAL A 275 -9.85 -1.08 -20.24
CA VAL A 275 -8.85 -2.12 -20.01
C VAL A 275 -8.49 -2.81 -21.30
N GLN A 276 -9.50 -3.15 -22.14
CA GLN A 276 -9.28 -3.78 -23.45
C GLN A 276 -8.39 -2.93 -24.33
N ARG A 277 -8.58 -1.62 -24.34
CA ARG A 277 -7.68 -0.71 -25.07
C ARG A 277 -6.20 -0.91 -24.74
N LEU A 278 -5.89 -1.36 -23.53
CA LEU A 278 -4.51 -1.58 -23.10
C LEU A 278 -3.99 -2.98 -23.45
N ILE A 279 -4.85 -4.00 -23.40
CA ILE A 279 -4.44 -5.41 -23.48
C ILE A 279 -4.95 -6.15 -24.71
N GLU A 280 -5.75 -5.53 -25.58
CA GLU A 280 -6.20 -6.17 -26.83
C GLU A 280 -5.03 -6.72 -27.63
N GLY A 281 -5.10 -8.00 -28.01
CA GLY A 281 -4.03 -8.69 -28.71
C GLY A 281 -2.79 -9.05 -27.87
N ALA A 282 -2.83 -8.79 -26.57
CA ALA A 282 -1.72 -9.13 -25.68
C ALA A 282 -1.67 -10.62 -25.38
N GLU A 283 -0.46 -11.15 -25.23
CA GLU A 283 -0.21 -12.51 -24.72
C GLU A 283 -0.36 -12.52 -23.20
N PHE A 284 -1.21 -13.41 -22.67
CA PHE A 284 -1.31 -13.65 -21.24
C PHE A 284 -0.09 -14.41 -20.73
N ILE A 285 0.61 -13.89 -19.71
CA ILE A 285 1.81 -14.49 -19.15
C ILE A 285 1.49 -15.24 -17.85
N GLN A 286 0.87 -14.56 -16.89
CA GLN A 286 0.58 -15.14 -15.58
C GLN A 286 -0.50 -14.37 -14.82
N CYS A 287 -1.08 -15.04 -13.84
CA CYS A 287 -1.94 -14.43 -12.83
C CYS A 287 -1.39 -14.69 -11.43
N ASN A 288 -1.31 -13.65 -10.63
CA ASN A 288 -0.90 -13.72 -9.23
C ASN A 288 -2.06 -13.29 -8.32
N PHE A 289 -2.20 -13.98 -7.20
CA PHE A 289 -3.21 -13.70 -6.18
C PHE A 289 -2.57 -13.45 -4.82
N ARG A 290 -3.00 -12.40 -4.12
CA ARG A 290 -2.51 -12.05 -2.78
C ARG A 290 -3.54 -11.33 -1.92
N GLY A 291 -3.41 -11.56 -0.61
CA GLY A 291 -3.96 -10.66 0.40
C GLY A 291 -2.98 -9.51 0.70
N LEU A 292 -3.54 -8.37 1.03
CA LEU A 292 -2.83 -7.16 1.45
C LEU A 292 -3.45 -6.69 2.77
N ALA A 293 -2.64 -6.18 3.67
CA ALA A 293 -3.16 -5.44 4.80
C ALA A 293 -3.80 -4.14 4.28
N ALA A 294 -5.01 -3.87 4.68
CA ALA A 294 -5.78 -2.71 4.22
C ALA A 294 -6.51 -2.06 5.38
N GLY A 295 -5.90 -2.08 6.55
CA GLY A 295 -6.42 -1.45 7.74
C GLY A 295 -5.90 -0.04 7.89
N ASP A 296 -6.57 0.69 8.70
CA ASP A 296 -6.14 1.85 9.41
C ASP A 296 -4.92 1.50 10.28
N ILE A 297 -3.77 2.04 9.95
CA ILE A 297 -2.54 1.71 10.68
C ILE A 297 -2.68 2.08 12.16
N VAL A 298 -3.18 3.27 12.44
CA VAL A 298 -3.20 3.83 13.80
C VAL A 298 -4.27 3.19 14.69
N GLY A 299 -5.49 3.03 14.20
CA GLY A 299 -6.56 2.39 14.94
C GLY A 299 -6.46 0.86 14.98
N TYR A 300 -5.65 0.28 14.10
CA TYR A 300 -5.58 -1.15 13.88
C TYR A 300 -4.41 -1.84 14.58
N VAL A 301 -3.21 -1.27 14.45
CA VAL A 301 -2.00 -1.82 15.07
C VAL A 301 -1.99 -1.44 16.53
N LYS A 302 -2.63 -2.26 17.37
CA LYS A 302 -2.70 -2.02 18.82
C LYS A 302 -1.33 -2.14 19.47
N LYS A 303 -0.55 -3.14 19.08
CA LYS A 303 0.81 -3.38 19.56
C LYS A 303 1.63 -4.01 18.45
N SER A 304 2.82 -3.48 18.17
CA SER A 304 3.70 -3.91 17.09
C SER A 304 4.99 -4.57 17.59
N TYR A 305 5.08 -4.84 18.89
CA TYR A 305 6.25 -5.47 19.51
C TYR A 305 5.86 -6.36 20.68
N LEU A 306 6.77 -7.26 21.02
CA LEU A 306 6.92 -7.91 22.36
C LEU A 306 8.40 -7.86 22.75
N PRO A 307 8.74 -8.08 24.03
CA PRO A 307 10.13 -8.30 24.37
C PRO A 307 10.75 -9.39 23.49
N GLY A 308 11.76 -9.05 22.71
CA GLY A 308 12.40 -9.92 21.73
C GLY A 308 11.83 -9.93 20.33
N LEU A 309 10.70 -9.25 20.03
CA LEU A 309 10.05 -9.27 18.73
C LEU A 309 9.58 -7.87 18.29
N MET A 310 9.83 -7.49 17.05
CA MET A 310 9.26 -6.31 16.36
C MET A 310 8.57 -6.74 15.07
N LEU A 311 7.43 -6.14 14.74
CA LEU A 311 6.66 -6.40 13.50
C LEU A 311 6.90 -5.29 12.49
N VAL A 312 7.14 -5.67 11.23
CA VAL A 312 7.46 -4.75 10.12
C VAL A 312 6.53 -5.00 8.94
N GLY A 313 5.99 -3.94 8.36
CA GLY A 313 5.11 -3.99 7.20
C GLY A 313 3.82 -4.78 7.45
N ASP A 314 3.34 -5.48 6.44
CA ASP A 314 2.07 -6.21 6.52
C ASP A 314 2.02 -7.25 7.65
N ALA A 315 3.17 -7.74 8.14
CA ALA A 315 3.20 -8.65 9.29
C ALA A 315 2.61 -8.01 10.56
N GLY A 316 2.76 -6.70 10.70
CA GLY A 316 2.15 -5.92 11.79
C GLY A 316 0.83 -5.24 11.41
N GLY A 317 0.35 -5.40 10.19
CA GLY A 317 -0.86 -4.71 9.73
C GLY A 317 -0.62 -3.33 9.12
N PHE A 318 0.60 -3.00 8.76
CA PHE A 318 1.00 -1.68 8.26
C PHE A 318 0.77 -1.49 6.76
N GLY A 319 -0.21 -2.15 6.20
CA GLY A 319 -0.62 -1.92 4.81
C GLY A 319 -1.40 -0.62 4.69
N GLN A 320 -1.11 0.14 3.63
CA GLN A 320 -1.82 1.36 3.30
C GLN A 320 -2.50 1.19 1.94
N PRO A 321 -3.85 1.12 1.91
CA PRO A 321 -4.59 0.78 0.69
C PRO A 321 -4.68 1.92 -0.31
N VAL A 322 -4.63 3.19 0.11
CA VAL A 322 -4.92 4.34 -0.76
C VAL A 322 -3.89 4.50 -1.86
N ASP A 323 -2.61 4.38 -1.50
CA ASP A 323 -1.52 4.72 -2.41
C ASP A 323 -0.60 3.53 -2.71
N ASN A 324 -0.96 2.32 -2.27
CA ASN A 324 -0.11 1.13 -2.35
C ASN A 324 1.28 1.31 -1.69
N TYR A 325 1.38 2.15 -0.66
CA TYR A 325 2.63 2.51 0.00
C TYR A 325 3.18 1.47 0.96
N GLY A 326 2.51 0.34 1.14
CA GLY A 326 2.90 -0.69 2.10
C GLY A 326 4.38 -1.10 2.01
N ALA A 327 4.95 -1.19 0.81
CA ALA A 327 6.38 -1.49 0.64
C ALA A 327 7.28 -0.36 1.18
N ASN A 328 6.89 0.91 1.00
CA ASN A 328 7.63 2.07 1.48
C ASN A 328 7.60 2.17 3.01
N VAL A 329 6.42 1.96 3.60
CA VAL A 329 6.24 1.85 5.06
C VAL A 329 7.11 0.73 5.61
N ALA A 330 7.07 -0.46 4.97
CA ALA A 330 7.89 -1.61 5.40
C ALA A 330 9.39 -1.32 5.33
N MET A 331 9.88 -0.63 4.29
CA MET A 331 11.29 -0.23 4.17
C MET A 331 11.69 0.75 5.28
N TRP A 332 10.86 1.75 5.53
CA TRP A 332 11.11 2.72 6.60
C TRP A 332 11.16 2.04 7.98
N GLN A 333 10.18 1.18 8.26
CA GLN A 333 10.13 0.42 9.50
C GLN A 333 11.28 -0.59 9.61
N GLY A 334 11.65 -1.24 8.50
CA GLY A 334 12.80 -2.13 8.46
C GLY A 334 14.10 -1.42 8.85
N ARG A 335 14.30 -0.20 8.33
CA ARG A 335 15.44 0.65 8.72
C ARG A 335 15.40 0.99 10.22
N LEU A 336 14.25 1.36 10.74
CA LEU A 336 14.07 1.65 12.16
C LEU A 336 14.41 0.41 13.01
N ALA A 337 13.81 -0.74 12.71
CA ALA A 337 14.01 -1.99 13.45
C ALA A 337 15.46 -2.47 13.40
N GLY A 338 16.11 -2.41 12.22
CA GLY A 338 17.51 -2.80 12.05
C GLY A 338 18.47 -1.92 12.84
N ASN A 339 18.26 -0.59 12.84
CA ASN A 339 19.06 0.34 13.62
C ASN A 339 18.84 0.15 15.14
N LEU A 340 17.60 -0.08 15.55
CA LEU A 340 17.27 -0.30 16.95
C LEU A 340 17.87 -1.62 17.50
N ALA A 341 17.86 -2.67 16.68
CA ALA A 341 18.53 -3.92 17.02
C ALA A 341 20.06 -3.71 17.24
N ALA A 342 20.67 -2.85 16.45
CA ALA A 342 22.09 -2.48 16.62
C ALA A 342 22.31 -1.67 17.90
N GLU A 343 21.45 -0.71 18.19
CA GLU A 343 21.48 0.07 19.44
C GLU A 343 21.34 -0.83 20.68
N MET A 344 20.39 -1.81 20.63
CA MET A 344 20.22 -2.79 21.69
C MET A 344 21.49 -3.61 21.96
N LYS A 345 22.16 -4.06 20.89
CA LYS A 345 23.43 -4.80 21.01
C LYS A 345 24.53 -3.95 21.59
N GLU A 346 24.69 -2.72 21.13
CA GLU A 346 25.70 -1.77 21.60
C GLU A 346 25.53 -1.48 23.09
N LYS A 347 24.30 -1.18 23.51
CA LYS A 347 23.95 -0.91 24.91
C LYS A 347 23.87 -2.16 25.78
N LYS A 348 23.85 -3.35 25.17
CA LYS A 348 23.55 -4.63 25.84
C LYS A 348 22.23 -4.59 26.60
N ASP A 349 21.28 -3.83 26.07
CA ASP A 349 19.95 -3.61 26.64
C ASP A 349 18.88 -4.16 25.70
N TYR A 350 18.25 -5.25 26.13
CA TYR A 350 17.15 -5.91 25.42
C TYR A 350 15.85 -5.85 26.26
N SER A 351 15.72 -4.83 27.12
CA SER A 351 14.54 -4.61 27.93
C SER A 351 13.29 -4.31 27.08
N GLU A 352 12.11 -4.50 27.66
CA GLU A 352 10.85 -4.14 26.99
C GLU A 352 10.83 -2.67 26.56
N ALA A 353 11.42 -1.78 27.34
CA ALA A 353 11.50 -0.35 27.00
C ALA A 353 12.22 -0.09 25.67
N MET A 354 13.25 -0.88 25.36
CA MET A 354 13.93 -0.77 24.07
C MET A 354 13.04 -1.22 22.90
N PHE A 355 12.21 -2.24 23.09
CA PHE A 355 11.24 -2.66 22.07
C PHE A 355 10.07 -1.68 21.97
N ALA A 356 9.61 -1.09 23.09
CA ALA A 356 8.58 -0.05 23.10
C ALA A 356 8.99 1.18 22.27
N LYS A 357 10.27 1.57 22.33
CA LYS A 357 10.83 2.66 21.52
C LYS A 357 10.58 2.48 20.01
N TYR A 358 10.52 1.23 19.51
CA TYR A 358 10.14 0.96 18.13
C TYR A 358 8.72 1.46 17.83
N GLU A 359 7.76 1.11 18.69
CA GLU A 359 6.36 1.53 18.51
C GLU A 359 6.19 3.04 18.70
N GLU A 360 6.79 3.63 19.71
CA GLU A 360 6.77 5.08 19.94
C GLU A 360 7.29 5.83 18.74
N THR A 361 8.44 5.39 18.17
CA THR A 361 9.07 6.07 17.04
C THR A 361 8.22 6.01 15.76
N TRP A 362 7.59 4.87 15.43
CA TRP A 362 6.76 4.83 14.25
C TRP A 362 5.43 5.57 14.43
N ARG A 363 4.86 5.58 15.65
CA ARG A 363 3.64 6.36 15.94
C ARG A 363 3.86 7.86 15.83
N ASP A 364 5.04 8.34 16.24
CA ASP A 364 5.41 9.76 16.12
C ASP A 364 5.89 10.17 14.71
N SER A 365 5.95 9.23 13.77
CA SER A 365 6.39 9.48 12.39
C SER A 365 5.20 9.63 11.43
N TRP A 366 5.51 9.90 10.16
CA TRP A 366 4.53 9.92 9.08
C TRP A 366 3.78 8.58 8.91
N VAL A 367 4.31 7.46 9.40
CA VAL A 367 3.64 6.15 9.39
C VAL A 367 2.46 6.12 10.36
N GLY A 368 2.56 6.84 11.47
CA GLY A 368 1.52 6.98 12.49
C GLY A 368 0.64 8.22 12.30
N ASP A 369 0.69 8.88 11.13
CA ASP A 369 -0.11 10.07 10.86
C ASP A 369 -1.59 9.72 10.68
N ASP A 370 -2.42 10.24 11.56
CA ASP A 370 -3.86 9.99 11.60
C ASP A 370 -4.58 10.50 10.34
N ASP A 371 -4.10 11.58 9.71
CA ASP A 371 -4.77 12.20 8.57
C ASP A 371 -4.79 11.27 7.34
N VAL A 372 -3.69 10.56 7.10
CA VAL A 372 -3.61 9.56 6.02
C VAL A 372 -4.51 8.36 6.31
N HIS A 373 -4.57 7.96 7.56
CA HIS A 373 -5.40 6.89 8.05
C HIS A 373 -6.89 7.11 7.75
N GLU A 374 -7.40 8.29 8.01
CA GLU A 374 -8.81 8.63 7.85
C GLU A 374 -9.27 8.61 6.39
N ILE A 375 -8.42 9.09 5.48
CA ILE A 375 -8.65 8.98 4.04
C ILE A 375 -8.74 7.51 3.62
N CYS A 376 -7.89 6.64 4.17
CA CYS A 376 -7.91 5.20 3.90
C CYS A 376 -9.22 4.55 4.34
N VAL A 377 -9.70 4.88 5.55
CA VAL A 377 -10.99 4.39 6.06
C VAL A 377 -12.14 4.84 5.19
N TRP A 378 -12.17 6.11 4.83
CA TRP A 378 -13.21 6.68 3.99
C TRP A 378 -13.30 6.03 2.60
N LEU A 379 -12.16 5.78 1.97
CA LEU A 379 -12.11 5.09 0.68
C LEU A 379 -12.53 3.62 0.80
N ARG A 380 -12.14 2.96 1.88
CA ARG A 380 -12.49 1.56 2.14
C ARG A 380 -13.99 1.36 2.34
N ASP A 381 -14.64 2.26 3.07
CA ASP A 381 -16.03 2.11 3.51
C ASP A 381 -17.06 2.46 2.41
N GLY A 382 -16.64 2.56 1.16
CA GLY A 382 -17.51 2.74 0.00
C GLY A 382 -18.09 4.15 -0.16
N SER A 383 -17.68 5.08 0.70
CA SER A 383 -18.15 6.46 0.66
C SER A 383 -17.84 7.17 -0.66
N MET A 384 -16.81 6.71 -1.38
CA MET A 384 -16.50 7.22 -2.71
C MET A 384 -17.59 6.86 -3.73
N SER A 385 -18.15 5.66 -3.68
CA SER A 385 -19.26 5.27 -4.55
C SER A 385 -20.48 6.17 -4.33
N GLU A 386 -20.87 6.41 -3.09
CA GLU A 386 -21.95 7.32 -2.73
C GLU A 386 -21.68 8.75 -3.20
N LEU A 387 -20.44 9.22 -3.08
CA LEU A 387 -20.04 10.51 -3.59
C LEU A 387 -20.23 10.60 -5.11
N PHE A 388 -19.77 9.60 -5.87
CA PHE A 388 -19.90 9.61 -7.33
C PHE A 388 -21.35 9.46 -7.80
N TRP A 389 -22.18 8.67 -7.11
CA TRP A 389 -23.62 8.64 -7.36
C TRP A 389 -24.28 9.99 -7.12
N THR A 390 -23.85 10.72 -6.07
CA THR A 390 -24.35 12.05 -5.80
C THR A 390 -23.90 13.04 -6.88
N MET A 391 -22.64 12.93 -7.33
CA MET A 391 -22.13 13.72 -8.45
C MET A 391 -22.89 13.42 -9.75
N ASP A 392 -23.23 12.16 -10.01
CA ASP A 392 -24.05 11.75 -11.15
C ASP A 392 -25.42 12.45 -11.14
N ASP A 393 -26.11 12.43 -10.02
CA ASP A 393 -27.39 13.13 -9.86
C ASP A 393 -27.27 14.64 -10.14
N VAL A 394 -26.16 15.28 -9.72
CA VAL A 394 -25.91 16.69 -9.97
C VAL A 394 -25.62 16.94 -11.46
N VAL A 395 -24.77 16.13 -12.06
CA VAL A 395 -24.38 16.22 -13.47
C VAL A 395 -25.60 15.97 -14.37
N ASP A 396 -26.35 14.90 -14.12
CA ASP A 396 -27.59 14.61 -14.85
C ASP A 396 -28.62 15.75 -14.70
N GLY A 397 -28.76 16.29 -13.48
CA GLY A 397 -29.59 17.48 -13.24
C GLY A 397 -29.14 18.70 -14.03
N ALA A 398 -27.83 18.91 -14.12
CA ALA A 398 -27.23 20.08 -14.75
C ALA A 398 -27.16 19.98 -16.29
N PHE A 399 -26.82 18.80 -16.85
CA PHE A 399 -26.48 18.69 -18.28
C PHE A 399 -27.50 17.97 -19.16
N ARG A 400 -28.46 17.23 -18.60
CA ARG A 400 -29.46 16.50 -19.36
C ARG A 400 -30.86 17.13 -19.39
N GLY A 401 -30.93 18.44 -19.31
CA GLY A 401 -32.18 19.17 -19.59
C GLY A 401 -33.15 19.35 -18.44
N LYS A 402 -32.79 19.00 -17.22
CA LYS A 402 -33.55 19.39 -16.03
C LYS A 402 -33.37 20.87 -15.62
N TRP A 403 -32.60 21.61 -16.42
CA TRP A 403 -32.37 23.04 -16.27
C TRP A 403 -33.63 23.88 -16.38
N ASN A 404 -34.61 23.39 -17.17
CA ASN A 404 -35.77 24.17 -17.43
C ASN A 404 -36.73 24.30 -16.23
N ASP A 405 -36.57 23.38 -15.25
CA ASP A 405 -37.50 23.30 -14.11
C ASP A 405 -36.86 23.66 -12.75
N ARG A 406 -35.54 23.85 -12.71
CA ARG A 406 -34.81 24.16 -11.45
C ARG A 406 -33.69 25.17 -11.67
N THR A 407 -33.53 26.09 -10.71
CA THR A 407 -32.37 26.96 -10.68
C THR A 407 -31.11 26.23 -10.24
N TYR A 408 -29.92 26.69 -10.64
CA TYR A 408 -28.64 26.12 -10.22
C TYR A 408 -28.52 25.99 -8.69
N PRO A 409 -28.94 26.95 -7.86
CA PRO A 409 -28.98 26.78 -6.41
C PRO A 409 -29.89 25.63 -5.95
N GLU A 410 -31.03 25.38 -6.60
CA GLU A 410 -31.94 24.28 -6.23
C GLU A 410 -31.34 22.93 -6.55
N ILE A 411 -30.58 22.80 -7.65
CA ILE A 411 -29.87 21.57 -8.00
C ILE A 411 -28.77 21.29 -6.97
N VAL A 412 -27.96 22.30 -6.64
CA VAL A 412 -26.87 22.17 -5.66
C VAL A 412 -27.44 21.87 -4.26
N MET A 413 -28.48 22.60 -3.83
CA MET A 413 -29.12 22.38 -2.53
C MET A 413 -29.80 21.03 -2.44
N GLY A 414 -30.34 20.49 -3.53
CA GLY A 414 -30.88 19.13 -3.58
C GLY A 414 -29.82 18.03 -3.47
N ALA A 415 -28.57 18.32 -3.83
CA ALA A 415 -27.43 17.40 -3.71
C ALA A 415 -26.84 17.40 -2.28
N VAL A 416 -26.94 18.51 -1.55
CA VAL A 416 -26.35 18.64 -0.20
C VAL A 416 -26.79 17.55 0.78
N PRO A 417 -28.10 17.19 0.93
CA PRO A 417 -28.51 16.09 1.80
C PRO A 417 -27.95 14.72 1.39
N LYS A 418 -27.72 14.50 0.09
CA LYS A 418 -27.16 13.26 -0.44
C LYS A 418 -25.65 13.20 -0.18
N LEU A 419 -24.95 14.33 -0.34
CA LEU A 419 -23.55 14.48 0.05
C LEU A 419 -23.35 14.18 1.55
N PHE A 420 -24.23 14.68 2.42
CA PHE A 420 -24.18 14.36 3.85
C PHE A 420 -24.47 12.90 4.17
N LYS A 421 -25.30 12.23 3.36
CA LYS A 421 -25.51 10.79 3.48
C LYS A 421 -24.31 9.96 3.02
N ALA A 422 -23.57 10.47 2.02
CA ALA A 422 -22.34 9.84 1.52
C ALA A 422 -21.18 9.92 2.53
N ILE A 423 -21.29 10.79 3.54
CA ILE A 423 -20.29 10.90 4.60
C ILE A 423 -20.72 9.97 5.75
N PRO A 424 -20.05 8.82 5.98
CA PRO A 424 -20.56 7.76 6.86
C PRO A 424 -20.69 8.13 8.32
N SER A 425 -20.06 9.22 8.77
CA SER A 425 -20.21 9.73 10.12
C SER A 425 -19.83 11.20 10.22
N VAL A 426 -20.45 11.91 11.19
CA VAL A 426 -20.01 13.25 11.59
C VAL A 426 -18.55 13.26 12.01
N GLN A 427 -18.04 12.14 12.47
CA GLN A 427 -16.66 11.93 12.86
C GLN A 427 -15.73 11.98 11.64
N THR A 428 -16.06 11.32 10.53
CA THR A 428 -15.33 11.39 9.26
C THR A 428 -15.30 12.80 8.70
N LEU A 429 -16.43 13.53 8.80
CA LEU A 429 -16.49 14.94 8.41
C LEU A 429 -15.60 15.84 9.28
N LEU A 430 -15.64 15.63 10.61
CA LEU A 430 -14.83 16.38 11.56
C LEU A 430 -13.34 16.06 11.40
N TYR A 431 -13.01 14.86 11.01
CA TYR A 431 -11.63 14.45 10.75
C TYR A 431 -11.11 15.03 9.43
N GLY A 432 -11.87 14.96 8.37
CA GLY A 432 -11.53 15.66 7.12
C GLY A 432 -11.35 17.17 7.33
N LEU A 433 -12.16 17.77 8.20
CA LEU A 433 -12.01 19.17 8.62
C LEU A 433 -10.77 19.41 9.50
N LYS A 434 -10.35 18.44 10.35
CA LYS A 434 -9.11 18.52 11.14
C LYS A 434 -7.87 18.40 10.26
N GLY A 435 -7.87 17.51 9.26
CA GLY A 435 -6.79 17.43 8.28
C GLY A 435 -6.60 18.72 7.52
N VAL A 436 -7.71 19.38 7.13
CA VAL A 436 -7.70 20.71 6.52
C VAL A 436 -7.15 21.78 7.50
N THR A 437 -7.37 21.63 8.81
CA THR A 437 -6.87 22.60 9.80
C THR A 437 -5.39 22.42 10.13
N ARG A 438 -4.83 21.21 10.02
CA ARG A 438 -3.38 20.97 10.18
C ARG A 438 -2.55 21.42 8.98
N THR A 439 -3.05 21.24 7.76
CA THR A 439 -2.40 21.71 6.52
C THR A 439 -2.52 23.23 6.29
N GLY A 440 -3.17 23.93 7.16
CA GLY A 440 -3.27 25.40 7.19
C GLY A 440 -4.58 25.95 6.67
N LEU A 441 -5.34 26.53 7.56
CA LEU A 441 -6.58 27.32 7.34
C LEU A 441 -6.50 28.30 6.14
N LYS A 442 -5.30 28.71 5.74
CA LYS A 442 -5.08 29.61 4.58
C LYS A 442 -5.48 29.01 3.23
N LYS A 443 -5.54 27.67 3.08
CA LYS A 443 -5.99 27.00 1.85
C LYS A 443 -7.48 26.60 1.90
N ALA A 444 -8.10 26.64 3.06
CA ALA A 444 -9.51 26.29 3.25
C ALA A 444 -10.47 27.49 3.22
N GLU A 445 -9.96 28.72 3.18
CA GLU A 445 -10.80 29.93 3.11
C GLU A 445 -11.87 29.90 2.01
N PRO A 446 -11.58 29.44 0.77
CA PRO A 446 -12.62 29.35 -0.26
C PRO A 446 -13.71 28.33 0.07
N PHE A 447 -13.33 27.20 0.70
CA PHE A 447 -14.27 26.12 1.06
C PHE A 447 -15.10 26.50 2.30
N LEU A 448 -14.50 27.13 3.29
CA LEU A 448 -15.19 27.69 4.47
C LEU A 448 -16.10 28.86 4.10
N GLY A 449 -15.72 29.65 3.09
CA GLY A 449 -16.57 30.66 2.49
C GLY A 449 -17.81 30.04 1.84
N MET A 450 -17.65 28.96 1.11
CA MET A 450 -18.76 28.24 0.49
C MET A 450 -19.69 27.61 1.54
N LEU A 451 -19.15 27.01 2.60
CA LEU A 451 -19.94 26.45 3.71
C LEU A 451 -20.68 27.54 4.50
N LYS A 452 -20.10 28.73 4.65
CA LYS A 452 -20.80 29.90 5.26
C LYS A 452 -21.93 30.42 4.39
N MET A 453 -21.79 30.36 3.06
CA MET A 453 -22.90 30.73 2.14
C MET A 453 -24.05 29.71 2.17
N LEU A 454 -23.74 28.44 2.54
CA LEU A 454 -24.71 27.36 2.61
C LEU A 454 -25.37 27.20 3.99
N SER A 455 -24.92 27.94 5.00
CA SER A 455 -25.57 28.00 6.32
C SER A 455 -26.73 28.97 6.28
N PRO A 456 -28.00 28.55 6.42
CA PRO A 456 -29.09 29.47 6.53
C PRO A 456 -29.05 30.15 7.92
N GLY A 457 -28.69 31.42 7.97
CA GLY A 457 -29.09 32.35 9.02
C GLY A 457 -28.46 32.07 10.39
N SER A 458 -27.37 32.76 10.67
CA SER A 458 -27.14 33.33 12.01
C SER A 458 -26.70 34.78 11.80
N ASP A 459 -27.68 35.66 11.83
CA ASP A 459 -27.45 37.05 12.18
C ASP A 459 -27.05 37.14 13.65
#